data_dc0dab9bd0ffd8955ea58f7ddeea73af
#
_entry.id   dc0dab9bd0ffd8955ea58f7ddeea73af
#
_cell.length_a   1.000
_cell.length_b   1.000
_cell.length_c   1.000
_cell.angle_alpha   90.00
_cell.angle_beta   90.00
_cell.angle_gamma   90.00
#
_symmetry.space_group_name_H-M   'P 1'
#
loop_
_entity.id
_entity.type
_entity.pdbx_description
1 polymer ?
#
loop_
_entity_poly.entity_id
_entity_poly.type
_entity_poly.pdbx_seq_one_letter_code
_entity_poly.pdbx_strand_id
1 'polypeptide(L)'
;MDTLLDDLSTRLAQRLRLERDSRGWSLADLAERSGVSRATISKIERAEVSPTAVVLVRLASAFDLTLAGLMLRAEGQGERLSRAAEQPVWRDPETGYLRRQVFNRPDHPIEIIKVEMPAKQRVTLPASSYAHIRQALWVLSGALVLIDGGERHELRAGDCLGFGPPAEVTFANESASPCTYIVALARS
;
A
#
# COMPACT_ATOMS: atom_id res chain seq x y z
N MET A 1 9.24 29.80 -10.86
CA MET A 1 8.58 29.34 -9.62
C MET A 1 7.16 28.84 -9.89
N ASP A 2 6.58 29.15 -11.06
CA ASP A 2 5.23 28.68 -11.46
C ASP A 2 5.16 27.20 -11.86
N THR A 3 6.21 26.64 -12.44
CA THR A 3 6.19 25.27 -13.00
C THR A 3 5.95 24.17 -11.97
N LEU A 4 6.39 24.32 -10.73
CA LEU A 4 6.18 23.32 -9.66
C LEU A 4 4.75 23.36 -9.11
N LEU A 5 4.13 24.53 -9.04
CA LEU A 5 2.74 24.68 -8.58
C LEU A 5 1.76 24.21 -9.66
N ASP A 6 2.05 24.45 -10.95
CA ASP A 6 1.26 23.96 -12.07
C ASP A 6 1.31 22.43 -12.18
N ASP A 7 2.48 21.84 -11.92
CA ASP A 7 2.65 20.39 -11.90
C ASP A 7 1.85 19.74 -10.75
N LEU A 8 1.91 20.31 -9.54
CA LEU A 8 1.14 19.80 -8.40
C LEU A 8 -0.38 19.91 -8.63
N SER A 9 -0.83 21.04 -9.20
CA SER A 9 -2.25 21.26 -9.51
C SER A 9 -2.75 20.23 -10.54
N THR A 10 -1.95 19.95 -11.56
CA THR A 10 -2.28 18.95 -12.59
C THR A 10 -2.33 17.54 -12.00
N ARG A 11 -1.36 17.17 -11.16
CA ARG A 11 -1.35 15.86 -10.48
C ARG A 11 -2.54 15.69 -9.55
N LEU A 12 -2.90 16.74 -8.83
CA LEU A 12 -4.06 16.75 -7.94
C LEU A 12 -5.37 16.56 -8.73
N ALA A 13 -5.52 17.26 -9.86
CA ALA A 13 -6.66 17.11 -10.75
C ALA A 13 -6.81 15.68 -11.27
N GLN A 14 -5.71 15.09 -11.73
CA GLN A 14 -5.66 13.70 -12.18
C GLN A 14 -5.99 12.72 -11.03
N ARG A 15 -5.46 12.99 -9.82
CA ARG A 15 -5.73 12.14 -8.66
C ARG A 15 -7.19 12.17 -8.26
N LEU A 16 -7.81 13.34 -8.19
CA LEU A 16 -9.23 13.48 -7.88
C LEU A 16 -10.10 12.70 -8.87
N ARG A 17 -9.81 12.82 -10.16
CA ARG A 17 -10.51 12.05 -11.20
C ARG A 17 -10.33 10.54 -11.02
N LEU A 18 -9.11 10.06 -10.74
CA LEU A 18 -8.82 8.65 -10.50
C LEU A 18 -9.56 8.11 -9.27
N GLU A 19 -9.63 8.89 -8.16
CA GLU A 19 -10.36 8.50 -6.96
C GLU A 19 -11.87 8.36 -7.25
N ARG A 20 -12.44 9.27 -8.04
CA ARG A 20 -13.84 9.21 -8.47
C ARG A 20 -14.10 8.01 -9.39
N ASP A 21 -13.30 7.87 -10.46
CA ASP A 21 -13.47 6.83 -11.47
C ASP A 21 -13.29 5.42 -10.87
N SER A 22 -12.34 5.25 -9.93
CA SER A 22 -12.10 3.97 -9.25
C SER A 22 -13.27 3.49 -8.38
N ARG A 23 -14.13 4.42 -7.96
CA ARG A 23 -15.36 4.14 -7.21
C ARG A 23 -16.58 4.01 -8.12
N GLY A 24 -16.40 4.15 -9.42
CA GLY A 24 -17.50 4.15 -10.41
C GLY A 24 -18.44 5.35 -10.27
N TRP A 25 -17.98 6.45 -9.66
CA TRP A 25 -18.83 7.63 -9.42
C TRP A 25 -18.87 8.56 -10.62
N SER A 26 -20.07 9.08 -10.92
CA SER A 26 -20.25 10.21 -11.81
C SER A 26 -19.81 11.53 -11.12
N LEU A 27 -19.68 12.60 -11.89
CA LEU A 27 -19.51 13.95 -11.33
C LEU A 27 -20.66 14.38 -10.40
N ALA A 28 -21.89 13.88 -10.67
CA ALA A 28 -23.05 14.15 -9.84
C ALA A 28 -22.95 13.43 -8.48
N ASP A 29 -22.53 12.17 -8.46
CA ASP A 29 -22.35 11.40 -7.23
C ASP A 29 -21.28 12.04 -6.32
N LEU A 30 -20.15 12.49 -6.90
CA LEU A 30 -19.14 13.20 -6.13
C LEU A 30 -19.63 14.55 -5.63
N ALA A 31 -20.42 15.28 -6.43
CA ALA A 31 -20.99 16.56 -6.01
C ALA A 31 -21.95 16.38 -4.82
N GLU A 32 -22.79 15.38 -4.83
CA GLU A 32 -23.71 15.04 -3.74
C GLU A 32 -22.94 14.71 -2.45
N ARG A 33 -21.92 13.86 -2.55
CA ARG A 33 -21.11 13.39 -1.39
C ARG A 33 -20.22 14.46 -0.79
N SER A 34 -19.63 15.31 -1.64
CA SER A 34 -18.69 16.34 -1.19
C SER A 34 -19.32 17.69 -0.86
N GLY A 35 -20.56 17.94 -1.32
CA GLY A 35 -21.19 19.25 -1.26
C GLY A 35 -20.47 20.30 -2.13
N VAL A 36 -19.65 19.87 -3.11
CA VAL A 36 -19.00 20.73 -4.11
C VAL A 36 -19.77 20.64 -5.42
N SER A 37 -20.03 21.78 -6.09
CA SER A 37 -20.82 21.76 -7.32
C SER A 37 -20.18 20.92 -8.42
N ARG A 38 -21.01 20.23 -9.21
CA ARG A 38 -20.57 19.42 -10.36
C ARG A 38 -19.69 20.24 -11.34
N ALA A 39 -20.05 21.50 -11.57
CA ALA A 39 -19.29 22.39 -12.45
C ALA A 39 -17.89 22.68 -11.88
N THR A 40 -17.79 22.91 -10.57
CA THR A 40 -16.50 23.12 -9.88
C THR A 40 -15.63 21.89 -9.95
N ILE A 41 -16.17 20.71 -9.64
CA ILE A 41 -15.43 19.43 -9.72
C ILE A 41 -14.89 19.22 -11.13
N SER A 42 -15.76 19.39 -12.15
CA SER A 42 -15.36 19.22 -13.54
C SER A 42 -14.19 20.15 -13.95
N LYS A 43 -14.21 21.42 -13.52
CA LYS A 43 -13.12 22.37 -13.78
C LYS A 43 -11.82 21.97 -13.06
N ILE A 44 -11.93 21.48 -11.82
CA ILE A 44 -10.78 21.00 -11.05
C ILE A 44 -10.16 19.79 -11.72
N GLU A 45 -10.96 18.78 -12.10
CA GLU A 45 -10.47 17.55 -12.74
C GLU A 45 -9.82 17.80 -14.12
N ARG A 46 -10.15 18.92 -14.78
CA ARG A 46 -9.50 19.37 -16.02
C ARG A 46 -8.32 20.30 -15.78
N ALA A 47 -7.95 20.54 -14.53
CA ALA A 47 -6.92 21.49 -14.11
C ALA A 47 -7.17 22.94 -14.61
N GLU A 48 -8.42 23.31 -14.87
CA GLU A 48 -8.80 24.68 -15.28
C GLU A 48 -8.82 25.66 -14.12
N VAL A 49 -8.98 25.15 -12.91
CA VAL A 49 -8.98 25.95 -11.67
C VAL A 49 -8.28 25.20 -10.55
N SER A 50 -7.51 25.91 -9.75
CA SER A 50 -6.95 25.36 -8.51
C SER A 50 -8.00 25.37 -7.41
N PRO A 51 -8.27 24.25 -6.74
CA PRO A 51 -9.21 24.19 -5.64
C PRO A 51 -8.69 24.90 -4.40
N THR A 52 -9.58 25.51 -3.63
CA THR A 52 -9.23 26.03 -2.29
C THR A 52 -9.04 24.89 -1.29
N ALA A 53 -8.35 25.16 -0.17
CA ALA A 53 -8.15 24.15 0.90
C ALA A 53 -9.49 23.60 1.41
N VAL A 54 -10.52 24.41 1.52
CA VAL A 54 -11.86 23.99 1.96
C VAL A 54 -12.48 23.03 0.95
N VAL A 55 -12.36 23.30 -0.35
CA VAL A 55 -12.86 22.41 -1.41
C VAL A 55 -12.10 21.09 -1.39
N LEU A 56 -10.77 21.11 -1.24
CA LEU A 56 -9.95 19.90 -1.14
C LEU A 56 -10.31 19.03 0.06
N VAL A 57 -10.54 19.63 1.22
CA VAL A 57 -10.97 18.90 2.42
C VAL A 57 -12.31 18.21 2.17
N ARG A 58 -13.29 18.87 1.56
CA ARG A 58 -14.60 18.30 1.24
C ARG A 58 -14.48 17.13 0.24
N LEU A 59 -13.67 17.30 -0.80
CA LEU A 59 -13.44 16.24 -1.79
C LEU A 59 -12.69 15.04 -1.17
N ALA A 60 -11.64 15.30 -0.37
CA ALA A 60 -10.93 14.25 0.35
C ALA A 60 -11.86 13.46 1.28
N SER A 61 -12.68 14.16 2.07
CA SER A 61 -13.66 13.53 2.97
C SER A 61 -14.66 12.67 2.24
N ALA A 62 -15.12 13.07 1.04
CA ALA A 62 -16.01 12.26 0.22
C ALA A 62 -15.36 10.94 -0.24
N PHE A 63 -14.03 10.89 -0.30
CA PHE A 63 -13.26 9.69 -0.63
C PHE A 63 -12.77 8.91 0.60
N ASP A 64 -13.22 9.27 1.80
CA ASP A 64 -12.72 8.70 3.07
C ASP A 64 -11.20 8.93 3.27
N LEU A 65 -10.69 10.06 2.78
CA LEU A 65 -9.31 10.48 2.91
C LEU A 65 -9.17 11.73 3.77
N THR A 66 -8.02 11.88 4.41
CA THR A 66 -7.59 13.18 4.92
C THR A 66 -7.03 14.03 3.78
N LEU A 67 -6.98 15.36 3.95
CA LEU A 67 -6.31 16.24 2.99
C LEU A 67 -4.85 15.82 2.76
N ALA A 68 -4.13 15.49 3.84
CA ALA A 68 -2.76 14.99 3.75
C ALA A 68 -2.67 13.68 2.95
N GLY A 69 -3.61 12.76 3.15
CA GLY A 69 -3.70 11.51 2.40
C GLY A 69 -3.97 11.73 0.91
N LEU A 70 -4.84 12.69 0.56
CA LEU A 70 -5.11 13.06 -0.83
C LEU A 70 -3.87 13.71 -1.47
N MET A 71 -3.19 14.62 -0.77
CA MET A 71 -1.97 15.26 -1.24
C MET A 71 -0.85 14.26 -1.47
N LEU A 72 -0.60 13.38 -0.49
CA LEU A 72 0.40 12.32 -0.61
C LEU A 72 0.14 11.42 -1.83
N ARG A 73 -1.13 11.11 -2.10
CA ARG A 73 -1.52 10.33 -3.28
C ARG A 73 -1.37 11.13 -4.59
N ALA A 74 -1.52 12.44 -4.56
CA ALA A 74 -1.29 13.32 -5.71
C ALA A 74 0.21 13.50 -6.00
N GLU A 75 1.03 13.64 -4.95
CA GLU A 75 2.49 13.67 -5.07
C GLU A 75 3.07 12.32 -5.50
N GLY A 76 2.33 11.24 -5.27
CA GLY A 76 2.72 9.85 -5.44
C GLY A 76 2.81 9.35 -6.89
N GLN A 77 3.23 10.18 -7.85
CA GLN A 77 3.85 9.69 -9.07
C GLN A 77 5.29 9.23 -8.77
N GLY A 78 5.44 8.34 -7.78
CA GLY A 78 6.64 7.54 -7.68
C GLY A 78 6.85 6.82 -9.00
N GLU A 79 8.09 6.64 -9.41
CA GLU A 79 8.42 5.91 -10.63
C GLU A 79 7.64 4.60 -10.69
N ARG A 80 7.03 4.32 -11.84
CA ARG A 80 6.29 3.05 -12.05
C ARG A 80 7.23 1.84 -11.96
N LEU A 81 8.51 2.08 -12.18
CA LEU A 81 9.59 1.10 -12.12
C LEU A 81 10.32 1.23 -10.77
N SER A 82 10.35 0.16 -10.00
CA SER A 82 11.14 0.01 -8.79
C SER A 82 12.39 -0.80 -9.12
N ARG A 83 13.53 -0.12 -9.22
CA ARG A 83 14.82 -0.78 -9.53
C ARG A 83 15.39 -1.47 -8.30
N ALA A 84 15.86 -2.70 -8.45
CA ALA A 84 16.35 -3.52 -7.34
C ALA A 84 17.47 -2.83 -6.51
N ALA A 85 18.30 -2.01 -7.15
CA ALA A 85 19.38 -1.27 -6.47
C ALA A 85 18.87 -0.12 -5.59
N GLU A 86 17.65 0.38 -5.84
CA GLU A 86 17.04 1.52 -5.15
C GLU A 86 16.00 1.10 -4.11
N GLN A 87 15.66 -0.19 -4.07
CA GLN A 87 14.67 -0.72 -3.14
C GLN A 87 15.17 -0.62 -1.70
N PRO A 88 14.43 0.05 -0.80
CA PRO A 88 14.80 0.14 0.61
C PRO A 88 14.94 -1.24 1.24
N VAL A 89 16.01 -1.43 2.00
CA VAL A 89 16.28 -2.66 2.73
C VAL A 89 16.41 -2.33 4.21
N TRP A 90 15.70 -3.09 5.03
CA TRP A 90 15.83 -3.06 6.47
C TRP A 90 16.23 -4.44 6.99
N ARG A 91 17.14 -4.47 7.95
CA ARG A 91 17.59 -5.67 8.63
C ARG A 91 17.28 -5.58 10.10
N ASP A 92 16.63 -6.60 10.61
CA ASP A 92 16.40 -6.76 12.04
C ASP A 92 17.74 -7.00 12.76
N PRO A 93 18.11 -6.18 13.76
CA PRO A 93 19.36 -6.32 14.47
C PRO A 93 19.44 -7.59 15.33
N GLU A 94 18.33 -8.16 15.78
CA GLU A 94 18.29 -9.33 16.66
C GLU A 94 18.32 -10.64 15.87
N THR A 95 17.51 -10.76 14.86
CA THR A 95 17.31 -12.01 14.11
C THR A 95 18.07 -12.05 12.79
N GLY A 96 18.55 -10.90 12.31
CA GLY A 96 19.16 -10.78 10.99
C GLY A 96 18.17 -10.91 9.83
N TYR A 97 16.88 -11.05 10.11
CA TYR A 97 15.79 -11.04 9.16
C TYR A 97 15.87 -9.80 8.27
N LEU A 98 15.86 -9.98 6.95
CA LEU A 98 16.03 -8.91 6.00
C LEU A 98 14.75 -8.68 5.23
N ARG A 99 14.25 -7.46 5.26
CA ARG A 99 13.04 -7.02 4.57
C ARG A 99 13.42 -6.01 3.48
N ARG A 100 13.09 -6.32 2.23
CA ARG A 100 13.27 -5.45 1.08
C ARG A 100 11.90 -5.00 0.57
N GLN A 101 11.72 -3.70 0.46
CA GLN A 101 10.53 -3.09 -0.11
C GLN A 101 10.63 -3.13 -1.64
N VAL A 102 10.05 -4.16 -2.26
CA VAL A 102 10.12 -4.36 -3.71
C VAL A 102 9.24 -3.36 -4.45
N PHE A 103 8.03 -3.15 -3.94
CA PHE A 103 7.10 -2.19 -4.50
C PHE A 103 6.23 -1.61 -3.39
N ASN A 104 6.19 -0.28 -3.31
CA ASN A 104 5.31 0.46 -2.42
C ASN A 104 5.07 1.84 -3.02
N ARG A 105 3.83 2.14 -3.35
CA ARG A 105 3.42 3.45 -3.86
C ARG A 105 2.20 3.93 -3.10
N PRO A 106 2.16 5.20 -2.67
CA PRO A 106 1.01 5.77 -1.95
C PRO A 106 -0.29 5.75 -2.76
N ASP A 107 -0.17 5.80 -4.10
CA ASP A 107 -1.28 5.82 -5.05
C ASP A 107 -1.68 4.42 -5.56
N HIS A 108 -1.03 3.35 -5.06
CA HIS A 108 -1.28 1.98 -5.49
C HIS A 108 -1.75 1.11 -4.32
N PRO A 109 -2.79 0.30 -4.49
CA PRO A 109 -3.33 -0.52 -3.40
C PRO A 109 -2.42 -1.69 -2.99
N ILE A 110 -1.52 -2.11 -3.90
CA ILE A 110 -0.66 -3.26 -3.67
C ILE A 110 0.72 -2.80 -3.19
N GLU A 111 1.23 -3.50 -2.18
CA GLU A 111 2.60 -3.41 -1.70
C GLU A 111 3.24 -4.81 -1.80
N ILE A 112 4.50 -4.88 -2.21
CA ILE A 112 5.25 -6.13 -2.36
C ILE A 112 6.53 -6.04 -1.53
N ILE A 113 6.72 -7.02 -0.68
CA ILE A 113 7.87 -7.13 0.20
C ILE A 113 8.56 -8.46 -0.06
N LYS A 114 9.87 -8.45 -0.27
CA LYS A 114 10.70 -9.65 -0.26
C LYS A 114 11.37 -9.78 1.09
N VAL A 115 11.30 -10.97 1.66
CA VAL A 115 11.89 -11.29 2.94
C VAL A 115 12.91 -12.41 2.78
N GLU A 116 14.05 -12.24 3.45
CA GLU A 116 15.07 -13.27 3.63
C GLU A 116 15.20 -13.57 5.12
N MET A 117 14.76 -14.75 5.53
CA MET A 117 14.81 -15.18 6.93
C MET A 117 15.95 -16.16 7.14
N PRO A 118 16.92 -15.83 8.00
CA PRO A 118 18.02 -16.73 8.31
C PRO A 118 17.54 -18.07 8.90
N ALA A 119 18.38 -19.07 8.85
CA ALA A 119 18.12 -20.37 9.48
C ALA A 119 17.87 -20.23 10.99
N LYS A 120 16.95 -21.01 11.53
CA LYS A 120 16.63 -21.08 12.96
C LYS A 120 16.13 -19.79 13.59
N GLN A 121 15.63 -18.85 12.78
CA GLN A 121 15.09 -17.58 13.26
C GLN A 121 13.57 -17.57 13.27
N ARG A 122 13.02 -16.71 14.15
CA ARG A 122 11.58 -16.53 14.34
C ARG A 122 11.26 -15.07 14.56
N VAL A 123 10.17 -14.61 13.96
CA VAL A 123 9.60 -13.25 14.17
C VAL A 123 8.11 -13.38 14.41
N THR A 124 7.61 -12.79 15.49
CA THR A 124 6.17 -12.75 15.80
C THR A 124 5.67 -11.32 15.71
N LEU A 125 4.57 -11.13 15.00
CA LEU A 125 3.94 -9.83 14.79
C LEU A 125 2.52 -9.87 15.38
N PRO A 126 2.09 -8.82 16.10
CA PRO A 126 0.78 -8.77 16.74
C PRO A 126 -0.35 -8.60 15.73
N ALA A 127 -1.57 -8.99 16.11
CA ALA A 127 -2.78 -8.84 15.29
C ALA A 127 -3.02 -7.41 14.80
N SER A 128 -2.62 -6.39 15.55
CA SER A 128 -2.73 -4.98 15.17
C SER A 128 -1.98 -4.62 13.91
N SER A 129 -0.94 -5.40 13.56
CA SER A 129 -0.18 -5.21 12.32
C SER A 129 -1.00 -5.54 11.06
N TYR A 130 -2.14 -6.22 11.21
CA TYR A 130 -2.93 -6.79 10.11
C TYR A 130 -4.36 -6.24 10.01
N ALA A 131 -4.75 -5.32 10.90
CA ALA A 131 -6.13 -4.88 11.07
C ALA A 131 -6.77 -4.26 9.80
N HIS A 132 -5.96 -3.70 8.91
CA HIS A 132 -6.44 -2.97 7.71
C HIS A 132 -5.75 -3.43 6.42
N ILE A 133 -5.21 -4.64 6.41
CA ILE A 133 -4.52 -5.19 5.24
C ILE A 133 -5.01 -6.60 4.94
N ARG A 134 -5.05 -6.94 3.65
CA ARG A 134 -5.17 -8.32 3.18
C ARG A 134 -3.85 -8.71 2.58
N GLN A 135 -3.37 -9.90 2.90
CA GLN A 135 -2.06 -10.32 2.45
C GLN A 135 -2.04 -11.79 2.06
N ALA A 136 -1.09 -12.11 1.19
CA ALA A 136 -0.70 -13.46 0.85
C ALA A 136 0.83 -13.58 0.91
N LEU A 137 1.31 -14.75 1.29
CA LEU A 137 2.71 -15.08 1.35
C LEU A 137 3.02 -16.17 0.33
N TRP A 138 4.09 -15.99 -0.43
CA TRP A 138 4.59 -16.96 -1.40
C TRP A 138 6.05 -17.29 -1.13
N VAL A 139 6.34 -18.56 -0.84
CA VAL A 139 7.71 -19.02 -0.59
C VAL A 139 8.45 -19.21 -1.91
N LEU A 140 9.57 -18.53 -2.09
CA LEU A 140 10.41 -18.62 -3.29
C LEU A 140 11.49 -19.69 -3.15
N SER A 141 12.08 -19.81 -1.96
CA SER A 141 13.13 -20.80 -1.69
C SER A 141 13.20 -21.14 -0.21
N GLY A 142 13.65 -22.37 0.09
CA GLY A 142 13.73 -22.87 1.47
C GLY A 142 12.40 -23.38 2.00
N ALA A 143 12.25 -23.37 3.32
CA ALA A 143 11.03 -23.76 4.03
C ALA A 143 10.69 -22.73 5.11
N LEU A 144 9.41 -22.47 5.28
CA LEU A 144 8.87 -21.53 6.27
C LEU A 144 7.75 -22.21 7.04
N VAL A 145 7.73 -22.02 8.34
CA VAL A 145 6.57 -22.31 9.18
C VAL A 145 5.86 -20.99 9.46
N LEU A 146 4.59 -20.92 9.15
CA LEU A 146 3.71 -19.83 9.50
C LEU A 146 2.71 -20.30 10.55
N ILE A 147 2.58 -19.55 11.66
CA ILE A 147 1.53 -19.78 12.64
C ILE A 147 0.62 -18.55 12.59
N ASP A 148 -0.61 -18.73 12.10
CA ASP A 148 -1.62 -17.68 11.93
C ASP A 148 -2.80 -17.93 12.85
N GLY A 149 -3.00 -17.09 13.87
CA GLY A 149 -4.07 -17.27 14.84
C GLY A 149 -4.03 -18.61 15.59
N GLY A 150 -2.84 -19.23 15.72
CA GLY A 150 -2.64 -20.53 16.32
C GLY A 150 -2.65 -21.71 15.34
N GLU A 151 -3.09 -21.52 14.11
CA GLU A 151 -3.00 -22.55 13.04
C GLU A 151 -1.60 -22.60 12.46
N ARG A 152 -0.99 -23.78 12.41
CA ARG A 152 0.38 -24.00 11.93
C ARG A 152 0.36 -24.49 10.47
N HIS A 153 1.07 -23.77 9.60
CA HIS A 153 1.27 -24.11 8.20
C HIS A 153 2.76 -24.33 7.92
N GLU A 154 3.10 -25.47 7.30
CA GLU A 154 4.45 -25.78 6.83
C GLU A 154 4.53 -25.54 5.32
N LEU A 155 5.27 -24.50 4.92
CA LEU A 155 5.34 -24.05 3.54
C LEU A 155 6.73 -24.35 2.96
N ARG A 156 6.76 -24.77 1.70
CA ARG A 156 7.97 -25.03 0.90
C ARG A 156 8.01 -24.12 -0.31
N ALA A 157 9.13 -24.10 -0.99
CA ALA A 157 9.28 -23.36 -2.25
C ALA A 157 8.14 -23.68 -3.23
N GLY A 158 7.47 -22.64 -3.72
CA GLY A 158 6.30 -22.70 -4.59
C GLY A 158 4.96 -22.59 -3.86
N ASP A 159 4.90 -22.87 -2.56
CA ASP A 159 3.65 -22.75 -1.79
C ASP A 159 3.26 -21.29 -1.56
N CYS A 160 1.95 -21.04 -1.61
CA CYS A 160 1.36 -19.73 -1.34
C CYS A 160 0.23 -19.89 -0.30
N LEU A 161 0.21 -18.99 0.69
CA LEU A 161 -0.81 -18.95 1.74
C LEU A 161 -1.46 -17.56 1.80
N GLY A 162 -2.79 -17.51 1.74
CA GLY A 162 -3.57 -16.32 2.10
C GLY A 162 -3.83 -16.29 3.60
N PHE A 163 -3.64 -15.13 4.23
CA PHE A 163 -3.85 -14.98 5.68
C PHE A 163 -5.33 -14.95 6.03
N GLY A 164 -5.65 -15.45 7.21
CA GLY A 164 -6.97 -15.39 7.82
C GLY A 164 -7.36 -13.99 8.34
N PRO A 165 -8.40 -13.90 9.17
CA PRO A 165 -8.73 -12.68 9.90
C PRO A 165 -7.55 -12.17 10.72
N PRO A 166 -7.45 -10.85 11.02
CA PRO A 166 -6.34 -10.30 11.79
C PRO A 166 -6.10 -11.06 13.10
N ALA A 167 -4.93 -11.67 13.20
CA ALA A 167 -4.47 -12.46 14.34
C ALA A 167 -2.97 -12.22 14.59
N GLU A 168 -2.45 -12.71 15.70
CA GLU A 168 -1.01 -12.79 15.90
C GLU A 168 -0.42 -13.80 14.91
N VAL A 169 0.66 -13.41 14.23
CA VAL A 169 1.33 -14.25 13.23
C VAL A 169 2.79 -14.43 13.58
N THR A 170 3.22 -15.69 13.58
CA THR A 170 4.63 -16.06 13.74
C THR A 170 5.18 -16.63 12.43
N PHE A 171 6.27 -16.04 11.96
CA PHE A 171 7.10 -16.53 10.86
C PHE A 171 8.30 -17.23 11.46
N ALA A 172 8.53 -18.50 11.15
CA ALA A 172 9.64 -19.27 11.69
C ALA A 172 10.35 -20.05 10.59
N ASN A 173 11.65 -19.86 10.47
CA ASN A 173 12.51 -20.74 9.68
C ASN A 173 13.14 -21.77 10.59
N GLU A 174 12.55 -22.94 10.67
CA GLU A 174 13.04 -24.06 11.51
C GLU A 174 14.10 -24.92 10.79
N SER A 175 14.40 -24.60 9.51
CA SER A 175 15.39 -25.33 8.71
C SER A 175 16.83 -24.91 9.03
N ALA A 176 17.80 -25.60 8.46
CA ALA A 176 19.23 -25.28 8.59
C ALA A 176 19.71 -24.29 7.50
N SER A 177 18.86 -23.90 6.57
CA SER A 177 19.18 -23.00 5.45
C SER A 177 18.29 -21.75 5.47
N PRO A 178 18.71 -20.61 4.90
CA PRO A 178 17.85 -19.45 4.77
C PRO A 178 16.60 -19.73 3.96
N CYS A 179 15.52 -19.01 4.27
CA CYS A 179 14.26 -19.04 3.53
C CYS A 179 14.00 -17.67 2.90
N THR A 180 13.56 -17.66 1.65
CA THR A 180 13.14 -16.43 0.95
C THR A 180 11.67 -16.54 0.58
N TYR A 181 10.91 -15.51 0.89
CA TYR A 181 9.49 -15.42 0.52
C TYR A 181 9.09 -13.99 0.15
N ILE A 182 7.97 -13.88 -0.56
CA ILE A 182 7.32 -12.60 -0.86
C ILE A 182 6.06 -12.50 -0.02
N VAL A 183 5.81 -11.32 0.51
CA VAL A 183 4.50 -10.91 1.03
C VAL A 183 3.92 -9.88 0.08
N ALA A 184 2.78 -10.21 -0.52
CA ALA A 184 1.95 -9.28 -1.27
C ALA A 184 0.80 -8.84 -0.36
N LEU A 185 0.66 -7.55 -0.15
CA LEU A 185 -0.41 -7.02 0.68
C LEU A 185 -1.20 -5.95 -0.08
N ALA A 186 -2.49 -5.89 0.22
CA ALA A 186 -3.39 -4.87 -0.26
C ALA A 186 -3.98 -4.13 0.93
N ARG A 187 -3.97 -2.80 0.88
CA ARG A 187 -4.66 -1.95 1.85
C ARG A 187 -6.15 -1.93 1.49
N SER A 188 -6.98 -2.30 2.45
CA SER A 188 -8.45 -2.23 2.33
C SER A 188 -8.97 -0.87 2.71
#